data_e3253893188a7bfbc429faa0480a3088
#
_entry.id   e3253893188a7bfbc429faa0480a3088
#
_cell.length_a   1.000
_cell.length_b   1.000
_cell.length_c   1.000
_cell.angle_alpha   90.00
_cell.angle_beta   90.00
_cell.angle_gamma   90.00
#
_symmetry.space_group_name_H-M   'P 1'
#
loop_
_entity.id
_entity.type
_entity.pdbx_description
1 polymer ?
#
loop_
_entity_poly.entity_id
_entity_poly.type
_entity_poly.pdbx_seq_one_letter_code
_entity_poly.pdbx_strand_id
1 'polypeptide(L)'
;MAWVLVLTIVMAPLIIGTALLGCRGIAHRLVVLWRRGFMGAVSLILGIGCRVLGRENMPKEPCVILAKHQSAWETVALQDMVPVGSHCVFVLKKELLKLPFFGWALAAMRHISIDRTAGRQ
;
A
#
# COMPACT_ATOMS: atom_id res chain seq x y z
N MET A 1 6.79 5.60 -15.80
CA MET A 1 7.18 5.97 -14.40
C MET A 1 6.66 7.34 -13.96
N ALA A 2 6.67 8.38 -14.81
CA ALA A 2 6.20 9.73 -14.44
C ALA A 2 4.76 9.77 -13.88
N TRP A 3 3.83 9.01 -14.46
CA TRP A 3 2.43 8.94 -14.01
C TRP A 3 2.29 8.54 -12.54
N VAL A 4 3.02 7.51 -12.11
CA VAL A 4 2.97 7.03 -10.71
C VAL A 4 3.48 8.10 -9.75
N LEU A 5 4.54 8.84 -10.13
CA LEU A 5 5.05 9.94 -9.32
C LEU A 5 4.02 11.06 -9.21
N VAL A 6 3.42 11.49 -10.32
CA VAL A 6 2.38 12.53 -10.33
C VAL A 6 1.20 12.09 -9.47
N LEU A 7 0.71 10.88 -9.66
CA LEU A 7 -0.39 10.33 -8.87
C LEU A 7 -0.07 10.32 -7.38
N THR A 8 1.15 9.94 -7.00
CA THR A 8 1.59 9.91 -5.59
C THR A 8 1.70 11.31 -5.02
N ILE A 9 2.30 12.27 -5.75
CA ILE A 9 2.46 13.66 -5.30
C ILE A 9 1.09 14.32 -5.06
N VAL A 10 0.10 14.04 -5.90
CA VAL A 10 -1.26 14.60 -5.77
C VAL A 10 -2.04 13.92 -4.64
N MET A 11 -1.98 12.59 -4.57
CA MET A 11 -2.82 11.82 -3.64
C MET A 11 -2.27 11.80 -2.21
N ALA A 12 -0.94 11.82 -2.02
CA ALA A 12 -0.35 11.71 -0.70
C ALA A 12 -0.76 12.86 0.25
N PRO A 13 -0.75 14.14 -0.14
CA PRO A 13 -1.22 15.22 0.73
C PRO A 13 -2.68 15.05 1.17
N LEU A 14 -3.55 14.58 0.27
CA LEU A 14 -4.97 14.33 0.58
C LEU A 14 -5.12 13.17 1.56
N ILE A 15 -4.36 12.09 1.38
CA ILE A 15 -4.33 10.94 2.28
C ILE A 15 -3.84 11.38 3.66
N ILE A 16 -2.73 12.11 3.72
CA ILE A 16 -2.14 12.59 4.97
C ILE A 16 -3.11 13.53 5.68
N GLY A 17 -3.65 14.52 4.99
CA GLY A 17 -4.58 15.50 5.57
C GLY A 17 -5.82 14.84 6.14
N THR A 18 -6.46 13.93 5.39
CA THR A 18 -7.65 13.20 5.88
C THR A 18 -7.32 12.24 7.02
N ALA A 19 -6.14 11.61 7.02
CA ALA A 19 -5.71 10.73 8.11
C ALA A 19 -5.45 11.51 9.41
N LEU A 20 -4.80 12.69 9.32
CA LEU A 20 -4.52 13.58 10.45
C LEU A 20 -5.79 14.19 11.05
N LEU A 21 -6.78 14.50 10.21
CA LEU A 21 -8.11 14.97 10.64
C LEU A 21 -8.97 13.86 11.26
N GLY A 22 -8.46 12.65 11.38
CA GLY A 22 -9.21 11.51 11.94
C GLY A 22 -10.21 10.87 10.97
N CYS A 23 -10.32 11.38 9.73
CA CYS A 23 -11.23 10.87 8.70
C CYS A 23 -10.68 9.61 8.01
N ARG A 24 -10.36 8.58 8.80
CA ARG A 24 -9.67 7.36 8.31
C ARG A 24 -10.41 6.65 7.18
N GLY A 25 -11.74 6.66 7.18
CA GLY A 25 -12.54 6.08 6.10
C GLY A 25 -12.30 6.78 4.75
N ILE A 26 -12.16 8.11 4.76
CA ILE A 26 -11.85 8.88 3.55
C ILE A 26 -10.41 8.61 3.14
N ALA A 27 -9.45 8.66 4.06
CA ALA A 27 -8.06 8.35 3.78
C ALA A 27 -7.91 6.96 3.14
N HIS A 28 -8.62 5.96 3.66
CA HIS A 28 -8.61 4.61 3.09
C HIS A 28 -9.18 4.57 1.66
N ARG A 29 -10.30 5.26 1.38
CA ARG A 29 -10.86 5.36 0.02
C ARG A 29 -9.86 6.01 -0.95
N LEU A 30 -9.13 7.02 -0.51
CA LEU A 30 -8.09 7.68 -1.32
C LEU A 30 -6.93 6.73 -1.61
N VAL A 31 -6.51 5.91 -0.63
CA VAL A 31 -5.49 4.86 -0.84
C VAL A 31 -5.98 3.83 -1.88
N VAL A 32 -7.25 3.41 -1.80
CA VAL A 32 -7.84 2.49 -2.79
C VAL A 32 -7.86 3.12 -4.19
N LEU A 33 -8.19 4.40 -4.29
CA LEU A 33 -8.19 5.13 -5.56
C LEU A 33 -6.77 5.24 -6.13
N TRP A 34 -5.79 5.61 -5.30
CA TRP A 34 -4.37 5.64 -5.68
C TRP A 34 -3.90 4.28 -6.19
N ARG A 35 -4.21 3.21 -5.46
CA ARG A 35 -3.86 1.84 -5.83
C ARG A 35 -4.45 1.44 -7.19
N ARG A 36 -5.74 1.72 -7.42
CA ARG A 36 -6.38 1.44 -8.71
C ARG A 36 -5.73 2.19 -9.85
N GLY A 37 -5.40 3.47 -9.65
CA GLY A 37 -4.64 4.26 -10.63
C GLY A 37 -3.27 3.69 -10.90
N PHE A 38 -2.55 3.25 -9.87
CA PHE A 38 -1.25 2.60 -9.99
C PHE A 38 -1.35 1.28 -10.78
N MET A 39 -2.25 0.38 -10.36
CA MET A 39 -2.44 -0.92 -11.02
C MET A 39 -2.91 -0.79 -12.45
N GLY A 40 -3.83 0.16 -12.73
CA GLY A 40 -4.29 0.45 -14.07
C GLY A 40 -3.17 0.96 -14.98
N ALA A 41 -2.32 1.86 -14.49
CA ALA A 41 -1.17 2.35 -15.24
C ALA A 41 -0.14 1.24 -15.53
N VAL A 42 0.16 0.40 -14.54
CA VAL A 42 1.06 -0.75 -14.71
C VAL A 42 0.51 -1.74 -15.74
N SER A 43 -0.79 -2.04 -15.67
CA SER A 43 -1.44 -2.93 -16.63
C SER A 43 -1.43 -2.36 -18.04
N LEU A 44 -1.76 -1.08 -18.21
CA LEU A 44 -1.86 -0.43 -19.51
C LEU A 44 -0.50 -0.21 -20.17
N ILE A 45 0.51 0.21 -19.39
CA ILE A 45 1.83 0.62 -19.91
C ILE A 45 2.76 -0.59 -20.04
N LEU A 46 2.73 -1.50 -19.07
CA LEU A 46 3.66 -2.64 -19.00
C LEU A 46 3.02 -3.99 -19.36
N GLY A 47 1.71 -4.03 -19.57
CA GLY A 47 0.98 -5.27 -19.84
C GLY A 47 0.96 -6.26 -18.68
N ILE A 48 1.31 -5.80 -17.45
CA ILE A 48 1.37 -6.65 -16.27
C ILE A 48 -0.02 -6.74 -15.65
N GLY A 49 -0.60 -7.94 -15.66
CA GLY A 49 -1.84 -8.26 -14.99
C GLY A 49 -1.63 -9.07 -13.70
N CYS A 50 -2.67 -9.15 -12.88
CA CYS A 50 -2.70 -10.00 -11.69
C CYS A 50 -3.85 -11.00 -11.81
N ARG A 51 -3.54 -12.28 -11.65
CA ARG A 51 -4.55 -13.34 -11.53
C ARG A 51 -4.46 -13.96 -10.14
N VAL A 52 -5.53 -13.83 -9.38
CA VAL A 52 -5.63 -14.41 -8.03
C VAL A 52 -6.36 -15.75 -8.13
N LEU A 53 -5.71 -16.83 -7.70
CA LEU A 53 -6.30 -18.15 -7.57
C LEU A 53 -6.51 -18.44 -6.09
N GLY A 54 -7.61 -19.13 -5.73
CA GLY A 54 -7.90 -19.50 -4.37
C GLY A 54 -8.41 -18.34 -3.49
N ARG A 55 -9.01 -17.31 -4.08
CA ARG A 55 -9.55 -16.17 -3.32
C ARG A 55 -10.61 -16.59 -2.30
N GLU A 56 -11.31 -17.65 -2.58
CA GLU A 56 -12.31 -18.29 -1.70
C GLU A 56 -11.72 -18.83 -0.41
N ASN A 57 -10.40 -19.11 -0.39
CA ASN A 57 -9.68 -19.61 0.80
C ASN A 57 -9.19 -18.48 1.73
N MET A 58 -9.40 -17.21 1.35
CA MET A 58 -8.99 -16.07 2.16
C MET A 58 -9.82 -16.03 3.46
N PRO A 59 -9.17 -15.98 4.64
CA PRO A 59 -9.88 -15.87 5.90
C PRO A 59 -10.73 -14.61 5.96
N LYS A 60 -11.90 -14.70 6.55
CA LYS A 60 -12.77 -13.53 6.82
C LYS A 60 -12.35 -12.79 8.09
N GLU A 61 -11.59 -13.45 8.95
CA GLU A 61 -11.09 -12.90 10.20
C GLU A 61 -9.73 -12.23 10.01
N PRO A 62 -9.30 -11.36 10.95
CA PRO A 62 -7.96 -10.76 10.91
C PRO A 62 -6.89 -11.83 10.83
N CYS A 63 -5.99 -11.73 9.86
CA CYS A 63 -4.95 -12.70 9.62
C CYS A 63 -3.61 -12.04 9.26
N VAL A 64 -2.53 -12.78 9.40
CA VAL A 64 -1.20 -12.39 8.95
C VAL A 64 -0.94 -13.02 7.59
N ILE A 65 -0.63 -12.20 6.59
CA ILE A 65 -0.30 -12.66 5.25
C ILE A 65 1.23 -12.66 5.11
N LEU A 66 1.79 -13.84 4.89
CA LEU A 66 3.20 -14.02 4.55
C LEU A 66 3.32 -14.21 3.04
N ALA A 67 3.98 -13.28 2.37
CA ALA A 67 4.16 -13.32 0.93
C ALA A 67 5.63 -13.21 0.56
N LYS A 68 6.03 -13.91 -0.51
CA LYS A 68 7.37 -13.75 -1.08
C LYS A 68 7.49 -12.37 -1.70
N HIS A 69 8.46 -11.59 -1.22
CA HIS A 69 8.68 -10.21 -1.68
C HIS A 69 9.79 -10.15 -2.73
N GLN A 70 9.42 -9.93 -3.99
CA GLN A 70 10.36 -9.86 -5.12
C GLN A 70 10.37 -8.48 -5.81
N SER A 71 9.28 -7.71 -5.67
CA SER A 71 9.15 -6.38 -6.27
C SER A 71 8.23 -5.46 -5.47
N ALA A 72 8.32 -4.16 -5.71
CA ALA A 72 7.41 -3.18 -5.11
C ALA A 72 5.96 -3.33 -5.61
N TRP A 73 5.77 -3.88 -6.82
CA TRP A 73 4.45 -4.05 -7.45
C TRP A 73 3.53 -4.97 -6.64
N GLU A 74 4.05 -6.09 -6.15
CA GLU A 74 3.26 -7.07 -5.41
C GLU A 74 2.72 -6.51 -4.09
N THR A 75 3.44 -5.57 -3.45
CA THR A 75 2.96 -4.89 -2.24
C THR A 75 1.67 -4.15 -2.50
N VAL A 76 1.54 -3.54 -3.67
CA VAL A 76 0.31 -2.86 -4.08
C VAL A 76 -0.76 -3.88 -4.49
N ALA A 77 -0.38 -4.94 -5.22
CA ALA A 77 -1.28 -5.99 -5.68
C ALA A 77 -1.89 -6.80 -4.53
N LEU A 78 -1.12 -7.10 -3.48
CA LEU A 78 -1.60 -7.82 -2.29
C LEU A 78 -2.81 -7.16 -1.62
N GLN A 79 -2.90 -5.84 -1.71
CA GLN A 79 -4.05 -5.12 -1.15
C GLN A 79 -5.36 -5.43 -1.88
N ASP A 80 -5.32 -5.90 -3.13
CA ASP A 80 -6.52 -6.34 -3.87
C ASP A 80 -7.01 -7.73 -3.46
N MET A 81 -6.18 -8.49 -2.76
CA MET A 81 -6.55 -9.81 -2.25
C MET A 81 -7.36 -9.71 -0.96
N VAL A 82 -7.17 -8.62 -0.20
CA VAL A 82 -7.85 -8.42 1.09
C VAL A 82 -9.32 -8.08 0.85
N PRO A 83 -10.27 -8.61 1.67
CA PRO A 83 -11.69 -8.33 1.55
C PRO A 83 -11.99 -6.82 1.56
N VAL A 84 -13.01 -6.42 0.82
CA VAL A 84 -13.43 -5.01 0.74
C VAL A 84 -13.78 -4.51 2.15
N GLY A 85 -13.22 -3.36 2.52
CA GLY A 85 -13.42 -2.78 3.86
C GLY A 85 -12.37 -3.17 4.90
N SER A 86 -11.51 -4.16 4.61
CA SER A 86 -10.40 -4.51 5.48
C SER A 86 -9.20 -3.58 5.29
N HIS A 87 -8.42 -3.39 6.35
CA HIS A 87 -7.19 -2.62 6.32
C HIS A 87 -5.99 -3.55 6.24
N CYS A 88 -5.16 -3.37 5.21
CA CYS A 88 -3.89 -4.07 5.10
C CYS A 88 -2.78 -3.21 5.73
N VAL A 89 -2.17 -3.70 6.79
CA VAL A 89 -1.02 -3.07 7.45
C VAL A 89 0.24 -3.81 7.05
N PHE A 90 1.19 -3.09 6.48
CA PHE A 90 2.46 -3.67 6.05
C PHE A 90 3.54 -3.50 7.09
N VAL A 91 4.40 -4.51 7.20
CA VAL A 91 5.70 -4.40 7.86
C VAL A 91 6.71 -3.94 6.82
N LEU A 92 7.29 -2.77 7.04
CA LEU A 92 8.16 -2.11 6.06
C LEU A 92 9.48 -1.63 6.68
N LYS A 93 10.45 -1.35 5.82
CA LYS A 93 11.73 -0.76 6.24
C LYS A 93 11.53 0.66 6.75
N LYS A 94 12.14 1.01 7.88
CA LYS A 94 12.12 2.35 8.48
C LYS A 94 12.57 3.45 7.51
N GLU A 95 13.52 3.13 6.63
CA GLU A 95 14.05 4.06 5.63
C GLU A 95 12.99 4.51 4.62
N LEU A 96 11.97 3.68 4.34
CA LEU A 96 10.88 4.05 3.43
C LEU A 96 10.04 5.21 3.96
N LEU A 97 9.99 5.41 5.28
CA LEU A 97 9.27 6.53 5.88
C LEU A 97 9.94 7.89 5.61
N LYS A 98 11.22 7.88 5.19
CA LYS A 98 11.99 9.08 4.83
C LYS A 98 11.67 9.57 3.40
N LEU A 99 11.02 8.75 2.58
CA LEU A 99 10.66 9.14 1.23
C LEU A 99 9.60 10.25 1.25
N PRO A 100 9.84 11.39 0.59
CA PRO A 100 8.86 12.47 0.52
C PRO A 100 7.53 11.97 -0.06
N PHE A 101 6.43 12.51 0.43
CA PHE A 101 5.05 12.19 0.06
C PHE A 101 4.66 10.72 0.35
N PHE A 102 5.33 9.76 -0.28
CA PHE A 102 5.02 8.34 -0.13
C PHE A 102 5.27 7.84 1.31
N GLY A 103 6.45 8.09 1.87
CA GLY A 103 6.80 7.68 3.23
C GLY A 103 5.94 8.35 4.29
N TRP A 104 5.62 9.63 4.08
CA TRP A 104 4.74 10.36 4.98
C TRP A 104 3.30 9.84 4.97
N ALA A 105 2.78 9.43 3.80
CA ALA A 105 1.49 8.77 3.69
C ALA A 105 1.49 7.41 4.41
N LEU A 106 2.57 6.60 4.27
CA LEU A 106 2.73 5.34 4.99
C LEU A 106 2.73 5.55 6.51
N ALA A 107 3.43 6.58 7.00
CA ALA A 107 3.44 6.94 8.42
C ALA A 107 2.05 7.36 8.92
N ALA A 108 1.34 8.20 8.16
CA ALA A 108 -0.01 8.66 8.50
C ALA A 108 -1.02 7.49 8.54
N MET A 109 -0.83 6.47 7.70
CA MET A 109 -1.64 5.24 7.68
C MET A 109 -1.23 4.22 8.75
N ARG A 110 -0.22 4.52 9.59
CA ARG A 110 0.24 3.70 10.71
C ARG A 110 0.71 2.29 10.32
N HIS A 111 1.46 2.20 9.23
CA HIS A 111 2.17 0.98 8.90
C HIS A 111 3.27 0.67 9.91
N ILE A 112 3.59 -0.61 10.11
CA ILE A 112 4.61 -1.06 11.06
C ILE A 112 5.99 -0.92 10.40
N SER A 113 6.87 -0.11 11.00
CA SER A 113 8.24 0.03 10.52
C SER A 113 9.22 -0.77 11.37
N ILE A 114 10.16 -1.45 10.73
CA ILE A 114 11.23 -2.19 11.39
C ILE A 114 12.60 -1.63 11.00
N ASP A 115 13.49 -1.57 11.98
CA ASP A 115 14.89 -1.26 11.79
C ASP A 115 15.66 -2.58 11.66
N ARG A 116 16.13 -2.89 10.45
CA ARG A 116 16.85 -4.14 10.19
C ARG A 116 18.32 -4.11 10.66
N THR A 117 18.83 -2.94 11.03
CA THR A 117 20.20 -2.80 11.52
C THR A 117 20.29 -3.15 13.01
N ALA A 118 19.22 -3.00 13.77
CA ALA A 118 19.17 -3.31 15.20
C ALA A 118 19.26 -4.81 15.55
N GLY A 119 19.09 -5.71 14.58
CA GLY A 119 19.15 -7.17 14.79
C GLY A 119 20.52 -7.82 14.47
N ARG A 120 21.55 -7.02 14.26
CA ARG A 120 22.92 -7.50 13.93
C ARG A 120 23.92 -7.33 15.10
N GLN A 121 23.41 -7.33 16.31
CA GLN A 121 24.28 -7.40 17.51
C GLN A 121 24.30 -8.83 18.05
#